data_a4cc675e0f153adac601a61064c2108a
#
_entry.id   a4cc675e0f153adac601a61064c2108a
#
_cell.length_a   1.000
_cell.length_b   1.000
_cell.length_c   1.000
_cell.angle_alpha   90.00
_cell.angle_beta   90.00
_cell.angle_gamma   90.00
#
_symmetry.space_group_name_H-M   'P 1'
#
loop_
_entity.id
_entity.type
_entity.pdbx_description
1 polymer ?
#
loop_
_entity_poly.entity_id
_entity_poly.type
_entity_poly.pdbx_seq_one_letter_code
_entity_poly.pdbx_strand_id
1 'polypeptide(L)'
;MNASRLGFWGGLLVFTAMLLAPAPSGMETSAWNVAALTLLMATWWMTQALPLTVTALLPFLALPLMGILTAQDVAKEYYSPTLFLILGGAFLALTIERTGMHRRVALAILGRSGHSVKGLMIAFMGSTALLSMVMSNTS
;
A
#
# COMPACT_ATOMS: atom_id res chain seq x y z
N MET A 1 21.24 -12.94 -13.39
CA MET A 1 21.18 -11.69 -12.61
C MET A 1 19.78 -11.61 -12.06
N ASN A 2 19.59 -11.48 -10.74
CA ASN A 2 18.24 -11.48 -10.14
C ASN A 2 17.52 -10.17 -10.51
N ALA A 3 16.24 -10.25 -10.90
CA ALA A 3 15.42 -9.10 -11.30
C ALA A 3 15.47 -7.96 -10.27
N SER A 4 15.53 -8.30 -8.99
CA SER A 4 15.67 -7.37 -7.85
C SER A 4 16.97 -6.53 -7.92
N ARG A 5 18.11 -7.15 -8.22
CA ARG A 5 19.38 -6.42 -8.35
C ARG A 5 19.43 -5.52 -9.59
N LEU A 6 18.86 -5.99 -10.69
CA LEU A 6 18.71 -5.17 -11.91
C LEU A 6 17.79 -3.98 -11.65
N GLY A 7 16.67 -4.20 -10.97
CA GLY A 7 15.73 -3.14 -10.61
C GLY A 7 16.34 -2.11 -9.66
N PHE A 8 17.16 -2.55 -8.70
CA PHE A 8 17.83 -1.65 -7.77
C PHE A 8 18.78 -0.69 -8.51
N TRP A 9 19.75 -1.24 -9.23
CA TRP A 9 20.73 -0.43 -9.93
C TRP A 9 20.17 0.32 -11.12
N GLY A 10 19.24 -0.31 -11.88
CA GLY A 10 18.57 0.32 -13.01
C GLY A 10 17.70 1.50 -12.57
N GLY A 11 16.92 1.31 -11.51
CA GLY A 11 16.10 2.39 -10.94
C GLY A 11 16.96 3.56 -10.46
N LEU A 12 18.06 3.28 -9.73
CA LEU A 12 18.97 4.30 -9.24
C LEU A 12 19.66 5.05 -10.39
N LEU A 13 20.06 4.34 -11.45
CA LEU A 13 20.69 4.94 -12.63
C LEU A 13 19.72 5.88 -13.36
N VAL A 14 18.48 5.44 -13.59
CA VAL A 14 17.45 6.28 -14.22
C VAL A 14 17.13 7.49 -13.36
N PHE A 15 16.98 7.31 -12.06
CA PHE A 15 16.74 8.39 -11.11
C PHE A 15 17.84 9.44 -11.15
N THR A 16 19.10 9.04 -11.05
CA THR A 16 20.24 9.96 -11.12
C THR A 16 20.35 10.63 -12.47
N ALA A 17 20.12 9.91 -13.57
CA ALA A 17 20.10 10.47 -14.90
C ALA A 17 19.02 11.56 -15.07
N MET A 18 17.82 11.32 -14.52
CA MET A 18 16.75 12.31 -14.54
C MET A 18 17.06 13.55 -13.70
N LEU A 19 17.70 13.39 -12.53
CA LEU A 19 18.09 14.55 -11.69
C LEU A 19 19.18 15.42 -12.36
N LEU A 20 20.05 14.80 -13.16
CA LEU A 20 21.10 15.52 -13.92
C LEU A 20 20.59 16.11 -15.22
N ALA A 21 19.49 15.60 -15.75
CA ALA A 21 18.88 16.10 -16.98
C ALA A 21 18.05 17.37 -16.71
N PRO A 22 18.07 18.36 -17.61
CA PRO A 22 17.20 19.52 -17.47
C PRO A 22 15.73 19.10 -17.60
N ALA A 23 14.86 19.77 -16.84
CA ALA A 23 13.42 19.56 -16.94
C ALA A 23 12.93 19.82 -18.38
N PRO A 24 12.01 19.02 -18.92
CA PRO A 24 11.42 19.26 -20.24
C PRO A 24 10.72 20.62 -20.31
N SER A 25 10.65 21.18 -21.51
CA SER A 25 9.98 22.47 -21.74
C SER A 25 8.51 22.41 -21.28
N GLY A 26 8.15 23.31 -20.38
CA GLY A 26 6.78 23.36 -19.80
C GLY A 26 6.60 22.63 -18.47
N MET A 27 7.64 21.99 -17.93
CA MET A 27 7.59 21.33 -16.60
C MET A 27 8.52 22.05 -15.62
N GLU A 28 8.04 22.31 -14.43
CA GLU A 28 8.83 22.88 -13.35
C GLU A 28 9.85 21.84 -12.85
N THR A 29 11.05 22.30 -12.47
CA THR A 29 12.13 21.41 -11.99
C THR A 29 11.70 20.59 -10.76
N SER A 30 10.89 21.16 -9.88
CA SER A 30 10.31 20.47 -8.73
C SER A 30 9.44 19.28 -9.16
N ALA A 31 8.57 19.49 -10.17
CA ALA A 31 7.71 18.44 -10.71
C ALA A 31 8.52 17.35 -11.43
N TRP A 32 9.59 17.73 -12.13
CA TRP A 32 10.50 16.77 -12.76
C TRP A 32 11.22 15.88 -11.75
N ASN A 33 11.68 16.47 -10.66
CA ASN A 33 12.33 15.73 -9.56
C ASN A 33 11.36 14.76 -8.86
N VAL A 34 10.09 15.17 -8.65
CA VAL A 34 9.04 14.29 -8.12
C VAL A 34 8.74 13.15 -9.09
N ALA A 35 8.69 13.41 -10.39
CA ALA A 35 8.51 12.35 -11.40
C ALA A 35 9.67 11.34 -11.38
N ALA A 36 10.91 11.81 -11.24
CA ALA A 36 12.07 10.92 -11.09
C ALA A 36 11.97 10.04 -9.85
N LEU A 37 11.57 10.60 -8.70
CA LEU A 37 11.36 9.85 -7.47
C LEU A 37 10.24 8.82 -7.62
N THR A 38 9.14 9.20 -8.26
CA THR A 38 8.00 8.30 -8.52
C THR A 38 8.42 7.12 -9.39
N LEU A 39 9.20 7.36 -10.43
CA LEU A 39 9.70 6.31 -11.31
C LEU A 39 10.65 5.35 -10.59
N LEU A 40 11.52 5.88 -9.72
CA LEU A 40 12.37 5.07 -8.85
C LEU A 40 11.55 4.15 -7.95
N MET A 41 10.55 4.71 -7.26
CA MET A 41 9.67 3.95 -6.37
C MET A 41 8.89 2.87 -7.13
N ALA A 42 8.32 3.20 -8.28
CA ALA A 42 7.60 2.24 -9.12
C ALA A 42 8.52 1.10 -9.57
N THR A 43 9.74 1.41 -10.02
CA THR A 43 10.72 0.40 -10.42
C THR A 43 11.08 -0.53 -9.27
N TRP A 44 11.32 0.02 -8.07
CA TRP A 44 11.66 -0.78 -6.90
C TRP A 44 10.49 -1.60 -6.37
N TRP A 45 9.26 -1.11 -6.48
CA TRP A 45 8.06 -1.88 -6.14
C TRP A 45 7.83 -3.04 -7.09
N MET A 46 7.92 -2.81 -8.39
CA MET A 46 7.69 -3.85 -9.39
C MET A 46 8.77 -4.94 -9.38
N THR A 47 10.02 -4.56 -9.13
CA THR A 47 11.16 -5.50 -9.09
C THR A 47 11.41 -6.09 -7.71
N GLN A 48 10.67 -5.61 -6.69
CA GLN A 48 10.91 -5.95 -5.28
C GLN A 48 12.39 -5.79 -4.89
N ALA A 49 13.01 -4.71 -5.38
CA ALA A 49 14.41 -4.39 -5.13
C ALA A 49 14.68 -4.15 -3.65
N LEU A 50 13.75 -3.50 -2.95
CA LEU A 50 13.70 -3.30 -1.50
C LEU A 50 12.34 -3.72 -0.95
N PRO A 51 12.22 -3.98 0.37
CA PRO A 51 10.93 -4.17 1.02
C PRO A 51 10.00 -2.98 0.76
N LEU A 52 8.71 -3.26 0.51
CA LEU A 52 7.70 -2.25 0.19
C LEU A 52 7.66 -1.10 1.21
N THR A 53 7.79 -1.44 2.49
CA THR A 53 7.82 -0.46 3.58
C THR A 53 8.99 0.51 3.50
N VAL A 54 10.17 0.03 3.10
CA VAL A 54 11.37 0.86 2.94
C VAL A 54 11.19 1.80 1.74
N THR A 55 10.68 1.28 0.62
CA THR A 55 10.41 2.09 -0.57
C THR A 55 9.34 3.16 -0.29
N ALA A 56 8.33 2.83 0.52
CA ALA A 56 7.29 3.77 0.91
C ALA A 56 7.81 4.95 1.76
N LEU A 57 8.93 4.78 2.46
CA LEU A 57 9.55 5.85 3.26
C LEU A 57 10.47 6.77 2.43
N LEU A 58 10.75 6.45 1.17
CA LEU A 58 11.62 7.28 0.33
C LEU A 58 11.15 8.75 0.21
N PRO A 59 9.85 9.04 -0.03
CA PRO A 59 9.39 10.42 -0.12
C PRO A 59 9.63 11.21 1.17
N PHE A 60 9.53 10.55 2.33
CA PHE A 60 9.76 11.17 3.64
C PHE A 60 11.17 11.77 3.77
N LEU A 61 12.15 11.11 3.17
CA LEU A 61 13.54 11.58 3.17
C LEU A 61 13.86 12.42 1.92
N ALA A 62 13.44 11.96 0.75
CA ALA A 62 13.85 12.54 -0.52
C ALA A 62 13.25 13.94 -0.76
N LEU A 63 11.97 14.15 -0.45
CA LEU A 63 11.32 15.44 -0.73
C LEU A 63 11.91 16.61 0.07
N PRO A 64 12.21 16.47 1.38
CA PRO A 64 12.91 17.52 2.10
C PRO A 64 14.37 17.72 1.64
N LEU A 65 15.08 16.63 1.34
CA LEU A 65 16.47 16.72 0.87
C LEU A 65 16.59 17.40 -0.49
N MET A 66 15.58 17.24 -1.35
CA MET A 66 15.47 17.93 -2.64
C MET A 66 14.97 19.38 -2.50
N GLY A 67 14.59 19.83 -1.30
CA GLY A 67 14.04 21.16 -1.07
C GLY A 67 12.65 21.40 -1.68
N ILE A 68 11.90 20.33 -2.01
CA ILE A 68 10.59 20.40 -2.65
C ILE A 68 9.49 20.69 -1.60
N LEU A 69 9.57 20.02 -0.46
CA LEU A 69 8.65 20.19 0.68
C LEU A 69 9.45 20.30 1.98
N THR A 70 8.87 20.94 2.98
CA THR A 70 9.48 20.95 4.31
C THR A 70 9.30 19.58 4.99
N ALA A 71 10.19 19.21 5.89
CA ALA A 71 10.07 17.97 6.66
C ALA A 71 8.75 17.91 7.45
N GLN A 72 8.26 19.07 7.92
CA GLN A 72 6.96 19.16 8.62
C GLN A 72 5.78 18.87 7.71
N ASP A 73 5.79 19.35 6.47
CA ASP A 73 4.68 19.11 5.53
C ASP A 73 4.64 17.64 5.09
N VAL A 74 5.81 17.06 4.81
CA VAL A 74 5.88 15.63 4.52
C VAL A 74 5.42 14.80 5.72
N ALA A 75 5.83 15.15 6.94
CA ALA A 75 5.41 14.45 8.14
C ALA A 75 3.89 14.49 8.35
N LYS A 76 3.21 15.60 8.06
CA LYS A 76 1.74 15.70 8.14
C LYS A 76 1.03 14.69 7.23
N GLU A 77 1.56 14.44 6.03
CA GLU A 77 0.99 13.46 5.10
C GLU A 77 1.13 12.02 5.64
N TYR A 78 2.27 11.70 6.25
CA TYR A 78 2.51 10.38 6.87
C TYR A 78 1.78 10.18 8.20
N TYR A 79 1.39 11.25 8.88
CA TYR A 79 0.64 11.21 10.14
C TYR A 79 -0.78 11.75 9.98
N SER A 80 -1.39 11.56 8.80
CA SER A 80 -2.75 12.00 8.53
C SER A 80 -3.77 11.19 9.35
N PRO A 81 -4.91 11.80 9.75
CA PRO A 81 -5.99 11.09 10.44
C PRO A 81 -6.49 9.86 9.68
N THR A 82 -6.47 9.90 8.35
CA THR A 82 -6.86 8.79 7.48
C THR A 82 -5.94 7.58 7.66
N LEU A 83 -4.62 7.80 7.78
CA LEU A 83 -3.66 6.71 8.05
C LEU A 83 -3.89 6.07 9.41
N PHE A 84 -4.19 6.85 10.44
CA PHE A 84 -4.53 6.31 11.76
C PHE A 84 -5.83 5.51 11.75
N LEU A 85 -6.83 5.94 10.95
CA LEU A 85 -8.05 5.18 10.76
C LEU A 85 -7.76 3.81 10.10
N ILE A 86 -6.96 3.81 9.03
CA ILE A 86 -6.55 2.58 8.35
C ILE A 86 -5.76 1.67 9.30
N LEU A 87 -4.83 2.23 10.05
CA LEU A 87 -4.03 1.49 11.04
C LEU A 87 -4.92 0.87 12.13
N GLY A 88 -5.87 1.63 12.67
CA GLY A 88 -6.84 1.13 13.65
C GLY A 88 -7.69 -0.01 13.08
N GLY A 89 -8.17 0.13 11.84
CA GLY A 89 -8.88 -0.93 11.12
C GLY A 89 -8.02 -2.18 10.93
N ALA A 90 -6.74 -2.01 10.57
CA ALA A 90 -5.80 -3.12 10.41
C ALA A 90 -5.56 -3.87 11.73
N PHE A 91 -5.43 -3.18 12.85
CA PHE A 91 -5.33 -3.83 14.19
C PHE A 91 -6.58 -4.61 14.55
N LEU A 92 -7.76 -4.06 14.27
CA LEU A 92 -9.03 -4.78 14.48
C LEU A 92 -9.11 -6.03 13.60
N ALA A 93 -8.79 -5.91 12.32
CA ALA A 93 -8.78 -7.04 11.38
C ALA A 93 -7.82 -8.15 11.85
N LEU A 94 -6.59 -7.77 12.25
CA LEU A 94 -5.60 -8.73 12.76
C LEU A 94 -6.07 -9.43 14.05
N THR A 95 -6.78 -8.72 14.91
CA THR A 95 -7.35 -9.30 16.15
C THR A 95 -8.45 -10.29 15.81
N ILE A 96 -9.34 -9.97 14.89
CA ILE A 96 -10.41 -10.87 14.41
C ILE A 96 -9.81 -12.12 13.78
N GLU A 97 -8.75 -11.97 12.99
CA GLU A 97 -8.04 -13.07 12.36
C GLU A 97 -7.38 -13.98 13.41
N ARG A 98 -6.59 -13.43 14.32
CA ARG A 98 -5.87 -14.19 15.37
C ARG A 98 -6.78 -14.90 16.35
N THR A 99 -7.93 -14.32 16.67
CA THR A 99 -8.92 -14.94 17.57
C THR A 99 -9.80 -15.99 16.89
N GLY A 100 -9.73 -16.13 15.56
CA GLY A 100 -10.57 -17.00 14.76
C GLY A 100 -12.06 -16.61 14.81
N MET A 101 -12.35 -15.36 15.18
CA MET A 101 -13.73 -14.86 15.31
C MET A 101 -14.46 -14.89 13.95
N HIS A 102 -13.74 -14.58 12.84
CA HIS A 102 -14.27 -14.69 11.49
C HIS A 102 -14.82 -16.09 11.19
N ARG A 103 -14.11 -17.15 11.59
CA ARG A 103 -14.55 -18.54 11.40
C ARG A 103 -15.80 -18.86 12.22
N ARG A 104 -15.87 -18.38 13.48
CA ARG A 104 -17.04 -18.59 14.35
C ARG A 104 -18.28 -17.90 13.80
N VAL A 105 -18.13 -16.66 13.31
CA VAL A 105 -19.23 -15.90 12.70
C VAL A 105 -19.71 -16.58 11.41
N ALA A 106 -18.80 -16.98 10.53
CA ALA A 106 -19.15 -17.70 9.31
C ALA A 106 -19.89 -19.01 9.60
N LEU A 107 -19.40 -19.83 10.53
CA LEU A 107 -20.05 -21.09 10.93
C LEU A 107 -21.42 -20.85 11.58
N ALA A 108 -21.58 -19.81 12.39
CA ALA A 108 -22.86 -19.47 13.00
C ALA A 108 -23.92 -19.05 11.96
N ILE A 109 -23.52 -18.32 10.93
CA ILE A 109 -24.40 -17.93 9.81
C ILE A 109 -24.75 -19.15 8.95
N LEU A 110 -23.76 -19.94 8.58
CA LEU A 110 -23.96 -21.17 7.79
C LEU A 110 -24.84 -22.20 8.54
N GLY A 111 -24.63 -22.37 9.84
CA GLY A 111 -25.44 -23.27 10.67
C GLY A 111 -26.92 -22.91 10.76
N ARG A 112 -27.27 -21.63 10.52
CA ARG A 112 -28.66 -21.15 10.49
C ARG A 112 -29.32 -21.20 9.12
N SER A 113 -28.56 -21.47 8.05
CA SER A 113 -29.06 -21.39 6.65
C SER A 113 -30.01 -22.55 6.25
N GLY A 114 -30.18 -23.57 7.08
CA GLY A 114 -30.99 -24.76 6.77
C GLY A 114 -30.35 -25.62 5.66
N HIS A 115 -31.11 -26.64 5.19
CA HIS A 115 -30.62 -27.59 4.18
C HIS A 115 -30.95 -27.18 2.73
N SER A 116 -31.47 -25.98 2.50
CA SER A 116 -31.78 -25.53 1.15
C SER A 116 -30.55 -24.93 0.46
N VAL A 117 -30.32 -25.28 -0.81
CA VAL A 117 -29.22 -24.74 -1.63
C VAL A 117 -29.26 -23.22 -1.69
N LYS A 118 -30.46 -22.62 -1.85
CA LYS A 118 -30.64 -21.18 -1.86
C LYS A 118 -30.25 -20.53 -0.52
N GLY A 119 -30.67 -21.14 0.60
CA GLY A 119 -30.29 -20.66 1.94
C GLY A 119 -28.81 -20.71 2.17
N LEU A 120 -28.14 -21.77 1.73
CA LEU A 120 -26.69 -21.94 1.84
C LEU A 120 -25.94 -20.90 1.01
N MET A 121 -26.40 -20.62 -0.22
CA MET A 121 -25.81 -19.58 -1.08
C MET A 121 -25.94 -18.18 -0.45
N ILE A 122 -27.13 -17.83 0.04
CA ILE A 122 -27.37 -16.53 0.68
C ILE A 122 -26.52 -16.39 1.96
N ALA A 123 -26.44 -17.45 2.78
CA ALA A 123 -25.63 -17.43 3.98
C ALA A 123 -24.12 -17.30 3.67
N PHE A 124 -23.65 -17.97 2.62
CA PHE A 124 -22.25 -17.86 2.18
C PHE A 124 -21.94 -16.46 1.65
N MET A 125 -22.77 -15.93 0.75
CA MET A 125 -22.61 -14.58 0.22
C MET A 125 -22.70 -13.52 1.32
N GLY A 126 -23.66 -13.65 2.24
CA GLY A 126 -23.84 -12.74 3.36
C GLY A 126 -22.66 -12.76 4.34
N SER A 127 -22.15 -13.95 4.68
CA SER A 127 -20.99 -14.08 5.54
C SER A 127 -19.72 -13.50 4.90
N THR A 128 -19.51 -13.74 3.61
CA THR A 128 -18.37 -13.20 2.87
C THR A 128 -18.46 -11.68 2.78
N ALA A 129 -19.64 -11.12 2.49
CA ALA A 129 -19.84 -9.68 2.44
C ALA A 129 -19.58 -9.01 3.80
N LEU A 130 -20.09 -9.58 4.89
CA LEU A 130 -19.86 -9.06 6.24
C LEU A 130 -18.37 -9.13 6.65
N LEU A 131 -17.72 -10.24 6.37
CA LEU A 131 -16.30 -10.42 6.69
C LEU A 131 -15.42 -9.51 5.85
N SER A 132 -15.75 -9.29 4.58
CA SER A 132 -15.01 -8.39 3.67
C SER A 132 -15.04 -6.93 4.12
N MET A 133 -16.05 -6.51 4.89
CA MET A 133 -16.11 -5.15 5.46
C MET A 133 -15.04 -4.90 6.55
N VAL A 134 -14.56 -5.97 7.19
CA VAL A 134 -13.68 -5.87 8.36
C VAL A 134 -12.30 -6.47 8.09
N MET A 135 -12.19 -7.40 7.15
CA MET A 135 -10.95 -8.08 6.79
C MET A 135 -10.31 -7.46 5.56
N SER A 136 -8.98 -7.41 5.54
CA SER A 136 -8.23 -7.03 4.35
C SER A 136 -8.44 -8.05 3.23
N ASN A 137 -8.64 -7.58 2.00
CA ASN A 137 -8.78 -8.44 0.81
C ASN A 137 -7.48 -9.16 0.41
N THR A 138 -6.40 -8.93 1.14
CA THR A 138 -5.06 -9.49 0.86
C THR A 138 -4.67 -10.63 1.79
N SER A 139 -5.52 -11.03 2.68
CA SER A 139 -5.28 -12.15 3.61
C SER A 139 -5.94 -13.45 3.14
#